data_dfd4e573f346906e0220ab012ad9dcde
#
_entry.id   dfd4e573f346906e0220ab012ad9dcde
#
_cell.length_a   1.000
_cell.length_b   1.000
_cell.length_c   1.000
_cell.angle_alpha   90.00
_cell.angle_beta   90.00
_cell.angle_gamma   90.00
#
_symmetry.space_group_name_H-M   'P 1'
#
loop_
_entity.id
_entity.type
_entity.pdbx_description
1 polymer ?
#
loop_
_entity_poly.entity_id
_entity_poly.type
_entity_poly.pdbx_seq_one_letter_code
_entity_poly.pdbx_strand_id
1 'polypeptide(L)'
;MAAPHSQTSKEFKTMKSVYRTAAACGLLLAFAAASPSSAHHSASMFDFAKQDTLEGTVKDFNWSNPHISVDLVVEGKNGQPTKTWTIEASSTGVMSRAGWTKRTMNPGDKVSILCSPLRDGGAGGSITTVTFANGKTLGWLNRPTPVPGQAPKGA
;
A
#
# COMPACT_ATOMS: atom_id res chain seq x y z
N MET A 1 -49.77 11.47 62.53
CA MET A 1 -48.63 12.08 61.72
C MET A 1 -47.82 10.93 61.11
N ALA A 2 -48.03 10.61 59.86
CA ALA A 2 -47.32 9.53 59.22
C ALA A 2 -46.28 10.13 58.26
N ALA A 3 -45.02 9.72 58.33
CA ALA A 3 -43.89 10.25 57.59
C ALA A 3 -43.85 9.72 56.16
N PRO A 4 -43.53 10.56 55.13
CA PRO A 4 -43.39 10.11 53.76
C PRO A 4 -41.92 9.76 53.49
N HIS A 5 -41.46 8.57 53.77
CA HIS A 5 -40.05 8.18 53.52
C HIS A 5 -39.82 6.99 52.61
N SER A 6 -40.83 6.51 51.86
CA SER A 6 -40.67 5.28 51.06
C SER A 6 -40.51 5.51 49.53
N GLN A 7 -40.80 6.69 49.01
CA GLN A 7 -40.84 6.93 47.57
C GLN A 7 -39.46 7.29 46.97
N THR A 8 -38.65 8.07 47.68
CA THR A 8 -37.33 8.56 47.14
C THR A 8 -36.30 7.48 46.90
N SER A 9 -36.31 6.37 47.67
CA SER A 9 -35.29 5.32 47.48
C SER A 9 -35.54 4.41 46.27
N LYS A 10 -36.81 4.28 45.84
CA LYS A 10 -37.16 3.48 44.67
C LYS A 10 -36.82 4.23 43.37
N GLU A 11 -37.10 5.53 43.32
CA GLU A 11 -36.76 6.34 42.14
C GLU A 11 -35.24 6.43 41.92
N PHE A 12 -34.45 6.55 43.01
CA PHE A 12 -33.00 6.63 42.92
C PHE A 12 -32.35 5.32 42.41
N LYS A 13 -32.94 4.15 42.79
CA LYS A 13 -32.49 2.85 42.26
C LYS A 13 -32.83 2.67 40.77
N THR A 14 -34.01 3.13 40.35
CA THR A 14 -34.47 3.03 38.96
C THR A 14 -33.61 3.91 38.03
N MET A 15 -33.30 5.14 38.46
CA MET A 15 -32.42 6.03 37.69
C MET A 15 -31.02 5.45 37.53
N LYS A 16 -30.39 4.90 38.56
CA LYS A 16 -29.09 4.25 38.47
C LYS A 16 -29.08 3.04 37.51
N SER A 17 -30.19 2.30 37.47
CA SER A 17 -30.35 1.17 36.52
C SER A 17 -30.41 1.64 35.09
N VAL A 18 -31.16 2.70 34.79
CA VAL A 18 -31.28 3.26 33.43
C VAL A 18 -29.93 3.79 32.90
N TYR A 19 -29.16 4.51 33.73
CA TYR A 19 -27.83 4.98 33.34
C TYR A 19 -26.82 3.85 33.08
N ARG A 20 -26.89 2.77 33.87
CA ARG A 20 -26.03 1.58 33.68
C ARG A 20 -26.36 0.87 32.37
N THR A 21 -27.63 0.75 32.02
CA THR A 21 -28.07 0.12 30.77
C THR A 21 -27.72 1.00 29.56
N ALA A 22 -27.92 2.30 29.67
CA ALA A 22 -27.56 3.25 28.60
C ALA A 22 -26.03 3.30 28.36
N ALA A 23 -25.21 3.25 29.39
CA ALA A 23 -23.77 3.20 29.30
C ALA A 23 -23.28 1.89 28.65
N ALA A 24 -23.90 0.75 28.95
CA ALA A 24 -23.56 -0.53 28.36
C ALA A 24 -23.95 -0.60 26.87
N CYS A 25 -25.12 -0.06 26.50
CA CYS A 25 -25.54 0.03 25.08
C CYS A 25 -24.68 1.01 24.29
N GLY A 26 -24.24 2.12 24.89
CA GLY A 26 -23.33 3.08 24.25
C GLY A 26 -21.95 2.48 23.97
N LEU A 27 -21.44 1.65 24.87
CA LEU A 27 -20.15 0.98 24.70
C LEU A 27 -20.20 -0.10 23.61
N LEU A 28 -21.30 -0.83 23.49
CA LEU A 28 -21.52 -1.84 22.44
C LEU A 28 -21.66 -1.21 21.05
N LEU A 29 -22.31 -0.05 20.95
CA LEU A 29 -22.42 0.70 19.68
C LEU A 29 -21.10 1.31 19.23
N ALA A 30 -20.22 1.70 20.14
CA ALA A 30 -18.88 2.20 19.83
C ALA A 30 -17.97 1.10 19.25
N PHE A 31 -18.14 -0.16 19.68
CA PHE A 31 -17.40 -1.30 19.11
C PHE A 31 -17.89 -1.72 17.73
N ALA A 32 -19.17 -1.49 17.41
CA ALA A 32 -19.73 -1.82 16.10
C ALA A 32 -19.31 -0.84 14.97
N ALA A 33 -18.83 0.36 15.33
CA ALA A 33 -18.37 1.38 14.39
C ALA A 33 -16.87 1.25 14.01
N ALA A 34 -16.15 0.31 14.63
CA ALA A 34 -14.79 -0.02 14.20
C ALA A 34 -14.86 -0.86 12.91
N SER A 35 -15.17 -0.21 11.79
CA SER A 35 -14.96 -0.81 10.47
C SER A 35 -13.48 -1.19 10.38
N PRO A 36 -13.13 -2.45 10.04
CA PRO A 36 -11.74 -2.79 9.78
C PRO A 36 -11.28 -1.85 8.66
N SER A 37 -10.37 -0.94 9.00
CA SER A 37 -9.63 -0.18 7.99
C SER A 37 -8.91 -1.22 7.17
N SER A 38 -9.42 -1.46 5.96
CA SER A 38 -8.82 -2.31 4.96
C SER A 38 -7.52 -1.65 4.50
N ALA A 39 -6.49 -1.73 5.33
CA ALA A 39 -5.13 -1.35 4.98
C ALA A 39 -4.58 -2.43 4.03
N HIS A 40 -5.08 -2.44 2.79
CA HIS A 40 -4.81 -3.49 1.83
C HIS A 40 -3.91 -3.03 0.73
N HIS A 41 -2.64 -3.10 1.02
CA HIS A 41 -1.76 -3.70 0.03
C HIS A 41 -0.84 -4.66 0.78
N SER A 42 -1.34 -5.83 1.04
CA SER A 42 -0.52 -6.92 1.56
C SER A 42 0.55 -7.22 0.52
N ALA A 43 1.82 -7.28 0.94
CA ALA A 43 2.91 -7.72 0.08
C ALA A 43 2.63 -9.10 -0.57
N SER A 44 1.62 -9.82 -0.08
CA SER A 44 1.16 -11.10 -0.61
C SER A 44 0.56 -11.03 -2.02
N MET A 45 0.15 -9.86 -2.51
CA MET A 45 -0.36 -9.71 -3.88
C MET A 45 0.74 -9.86 -4.94
N PHE A 46 2.02 -9.65 -4.57
CA PHE A 46 3.14 -9.77 -5.49
C PHE A 46 3.77 -11.16 -5.46
N ASP A 47 4.22 -11.64 -6.60
CA ASP A 47 5.00 -12.89 -6.71
C ASP A 47 6.49 -12.60 -6.62
N PHE A 48 7.01 -12.54 -5.40
CA PHE A 48 8.43 -12.26 -5.16
C PHE A 48 9.39 -13.37 -5.62
N ALA A 49 8.86 -14.54 -6.01
CA ALA A 49 9.67 -15.61 -6.61
C ALA A 49 9.91 -15.36 -8.11
N LYS A 50 9.15 -14.45 -8.73
CA LYS A 50 9.28 -14.06 -10.12
C LYS A 50 9.78 -12.63 -10.27
N GLN A 51 10.45 -12.39 -11.37
CA GLN A 51 10.89 -11.05 -11.76
C GLN A 51 10.66 -10.84 -13.24
N ASP A 52 10.01 -9.71 -13.56
CA ASP A 52 9.79 -9.25 -14.92
C ASP A 52 10.57 -7.97 -15.16
N THR A 53 11.12 -7.83 -16.36
CA THR A 53 11.73 -6.58 -16.82
C THR A 53 10.80 -5.89 -17.79
N LEU A 54 10.34 -4.71 -17.39
CA LEU A 54 9.44 -3.87 -18.18
C LEU A 54 10.20 -2.67 -18.74
N GLU A 55 10.25 -2.58 -20.05
CA GLU A 55 10.80 -1.42 -20.76
C GLU A 55 9.65 -0.53 -21.22
N GLY A 56 9.68 0.76 -20.85
CA GLY A 56 8.57 1.63 -21.19
C GLY A 56 8.85 3.10 -20.96
N THR A 57 7.81 3.89 -21.13
CA THR A 57 7.81 5.34 -20.93
C THR A 57 6.98 5.67 -19.70
N VAL A 58 7.54 6.44 -18.79
CA VAL A 58 6.84 6.93 -17.57
C VAL A 58 5.68 7.80 -18.03
N LYS A 59 4.46 7.43 -17.63
CA LYS A 59 3.25 8.22 -17.82
C LYS A 59 3.01 9.14 -16.63
N ASP A 60 3.21 8.60 -15.41
CA ASP A 60 3.07 9.33 -14.16
C ASP A 60 3.99 8.75 -13.09
N PHE A 61 4.42 9.60 -12.16
CA PHE A 61 5.20 9.22 -11.00
C PHE A 61 4.58 9.83 -9.74
N ASN A 62 3.85 9.02 -8.99
CA ASN A 62 3.19 9.43 -7.78
C ASN A 62 4.12 9.29 -6.57
N TRP A 63 4.58 10.41 -6.03
CA TRP A 63 5.39 10.50 -4.83
C TRP A 63 4.54 10.77 -3.59
N SER A 64 3.82 9.77 -3.10
CA SER A 64 2.92 9.89 -1.95
C SER A 64 2.98 8.67 -1.03
N ASN A 65 2.50 8.82 0.21
CA ASN A 65 2.26 7.72 1.13
C ASN A 65 0.85 7.12 0.90
N PRO A 66 0.63 5.83 1.20
CA PRO A 66 1.56 4.90 1.87
C PRO A 66 2.65 4.34 0.95
N HIS A 67 2.45 4.31 -0.36
CA HIS A 67 3.37 3.78 -1.35
C HIS A 67 3.55 4.77 -2.50
N ILE A 68 4.79 4.91 -2.98
CA ILE A 68 5.01 5.56 -4.27
C ILE A 68 4.61 4.60 -5.39
N SER A 69 4.19 5.14 -6.52
CA SER A 69 3.87 4.34 -7.71
C SER A 69 4.33 5.00 -8.99
N VAL A 70 4.57 4.17 -9.99
CA VAL A 70 4.91 4.57 -11.36
C VAL A 70 3.90 3.96 -12.30
N ASP A 71 3.24 4.79 -13.09
CA ASP A 71 2.50 4.35 -14.26
C ASP A 71 3.42 4.31 -15.46
N LEU A 72 3.71 3.10 -15.96
CA LEU A 72 4.61 2.86 -17.08
C LEU A 72 3.81 2.40 -18.30
N VAL A 73 3.94 3.10 -19.41
CA VAL A 73 3.40 2.68 -20.70
C VAL A 73 4.40 1.72 -21.35
N VAL A 74 4.00 0.46 -21.44
CA VAL A 74 4.80 -0.62 -22.06
C VAL A 74 4.20 -0.94 -23.43
N GLU A 75 4.98 -0.74 -24.46
CA GLU A 75 4.56 -1.08 -25.83
C GLU A 75 4.43 -2.58 -25.99
N GLY A 76 3.33 -3.00 -26.60
CA GLY A 76 3.11 -4.41 -26.91
C GLY A 76 4.12 -4.91 -27.94
N LYS A 77 4.67 -6.11 -27.74
CA LYS A 77 5.52 -6.81 -28.71
C LYS A 77 4.71 -7.91 -29.40
N ASN A 78 5.06 -8.25 -30.65
CA ASN A 78 4.43 -9.36 -31.40
C ASN A 78 2.89 -9.26 -31.52
N GLY A 79 2.37 -8.05 -31.78
CA GLY A 79 0.93 -7.83 -31.94
C GLY A 79 0.13 -7.72 -30.65
N GLN A 80 0.78 -7.76 -29.51
CA GLN A 80 0.13 -7.48 -28.21
C GLN A 80 -0.16 -5.97 -28.07
N PRO A 81 -1.28 -5.60 -27.43
CA PRO A 81 -1.60 -4.18 -27.23
C PRO A 81 -0.64 -3.51 -26.25
N THR A 82 -0.43 -2.22 -26.44
CA THR A 82 0.21 -1.35 -25.44
C THR A 82 -0.58 -1.37 -24.14
N LYS A 83 0.10 -1.51 -23.00
CA LYS A 83 -0.53 -1.53 -21.67
C LYS A 83 0.11 -0.52 -20.75
N THR A 84 -0.69 0.08 -19.87
CA THR A 84 -0.17 0.82 -18.72
C THR A 84 -0.03 -0.14 -17.54
N TRP A 85 1.18 -0.19 -16.99
CA TRP A 85 1.51 -0.94 -15.78
C TRP A 85 1.61 0.01 -14.60
N THR A 86 0.94 -0.30 -13.48
CA THR A 86 1.12 0.43 -12.23
C THR A 86 2.07 -0.35 -11.33
N ILE A 87 3.25 0.20 -11.09
CA ILE A 87 4.32 -0.48 -10.37
C ILE A 87 4.58 0.28 -9.07
N GLU A 88 4.42 -0.41 -7.95
CA GLU A 88 4.53 0.16 -6.61
C GLU A 88 5.93 -0.02 -6.02
N ALA A 89 6.30 0.91 -5.15
CA ALA A 89 7.46 0.76 -4.26
C ALA A 89 7.03 1.02 -2.82
N SER A 90 7.99 1.29 -1.92
CA SER A 90 7.69 1.55 -0.52
C SER A 90 7.24 3.00 -0.27
N SER A 91 7.11 3.37 1.00
CA SER A 91 6.76 4.73 1.42
C SER A 91 7.83 5.76 1.01
N THR A 92 7.43 7.02 0.88
CA THR A 92 8.33 8.13 0.55
C THR A 92 9.55 8.20 1.46
N GLY A 93 9.37 7.93 2.77
CA GLY A 93 10.47 7.94 3.74
C GLY A 93 11.48 6.80 3.53
N VAL A 94 11.02 5.61 3.15
CA VAL A 94 11.90 4.48 2.82
C VAL A 94 12.66 4.76 1.54
N MET A 95 11.96 5.21 0.51
CA MET A 95 12.56 5.45 -0.80
C MET A 95 13.52 6.65 -0.80
N SER A 96 13.27 7.67 0.02
CA SER A 96 14.22 8.78 0.21
C SER A 96 15.57 8.30 0.75
N ARG A 97 15.58 7.36 1.70
CA ARG A 97 16.83 6.75 2.21
C ARG A 97 17.56 5.92 1.16
N ALA A 98 16.85 5.44 0.14
CA ALA A 98 17.41 4.75 -1.02
C ALA A 98 17.87 5.72 -2.14
N GLY A 99 17.84 7.02 -1.89
CA GLY A 99 18.27 8.05 -2.84
C GLY A 99 17.20 8.50 -3.84
N TRP A 100 15.95 8.10 -3.62
CA TRP A 100 14.82 8.54 -4.44
C TRP A 100 14.29 9.88 -3.94
N THR A 101 13.72 10.65 -4.85
CA THR A 101 13.07 11.93 -4.59
C THR A 101 11.81 12.06 -5.43
N LYS A 102 10.97 13.04 -5.16
CA LYS A 102 9.81 13.36 -6.01
C LYS A 102 10.15 13.74 -7.46
N ARG A 103 11.44 13.95 -7.76
CA ARG A 103 11.96 14.27 -9.10
C ARG A 103 12.79 13.13 -9.69
N THR A 104 12.72 11.95 -9.12
CA THR A 104 13.47 10.78 -9.60
C THR A 104 13.05 10.37 -10.99
N MET A 105 11.78 10.49 -11.30
CA MET A 105 11.21 10.23 -12.64
C MET A 105 10.26 11.37 -13.02
N ASN A 106 10.16 11.62 -14.32
CA ASN A 106 9.21 12.57 -14.89
C ASN A 106 8.41 11.89 -16.01
N PRO A 107 7.18 12.33 -16.27
CA PRO A 107 6.46 11.88 -17.48
C PRO A 107 7.30 12.06 -18.74
N GLY A 108 7.35 11.01 -19.56
CA GLY A 108 8.17 10.95 -20.78
C GLY A 108 9.53 10.29 -20.63
N ASP A 109 10.03 10.06 -19.40
CA ASP A 109 11.28 9.34 -19.19
C ASP A 109 11.18 7.89 -19.70
N LYS A 110 12.18 7.43 -20.43
CA LYS A 110 12.34 6.03 -20.82
C LYS A 110 13.13 5.29 -19.76
N VAL A 111 12.56 4.23 -19.23
CA VAL A 111 13.16 3.44 -18.15
C VAL A 111 12.98 1.94 -18.38
N SER A 112 13.86 1.16 -17.77
CA SER A 112 13.71 -0.28 -17.61
C SER A 112 13.47 -0.57 -16.12
N ILE A 113 12.35 -1.19 -15.79
CA ILE A 113 11.97 -1.52 -14.41
C ILE A 113 12.00 -3.02 -14.24
N LEU A 114 12.84 -3.49 -13.30
CA LEU A 114 12.78 -4.84 -12.78
C LEU A 114 11.77 -4.85 -11.63
N CYS A 115 10.75 -5.69 -11.70
CA CYS A 115 9.70 -5.77 -10.70
C CYS A 115 9.25 -7.22 -10.44
N SER A 116 8.70 -7.45 -9.25
CA SER A 116 7.95 -8.67 -8.95
C SER A 116 6.50 -8.47 -9.39
N PRO A 117 5.96 -9.29 -10.32
CA PRO A 117 4.63 -9.10 -10.88
C PRO A 117 3.52 -9.40 -9.88
N LEU A 118 2.30 -8.97 -10.20
CA LEU A 118 1.11 -9.40 -9.49
C LEU A 118 0.86 -10.89 -9.70
N ARG A 119 0.40 -11.60 -8.66
CA ARG A 119 0.07 -13.03 -8.72
C ARG A 119 -1.12 -13.36 -9.62
N ASP A 120 -2.04 -12.41 -9.77
CA ASP A 120 -3.24 -12.56 -10.61
C ASP A 120 -2.97 -12.31 -12.10
N GLY A 121 -1.73 -11.95 -12.47
CA GLY A 121 -1.35 -11.64 -13.85
C GLY A 121 -1.81 -10.26 -14.34
N GLY A 122 -2.29 -9.40 -13.45
CA GLY A 122 -2.64 -8.01 -13.76
C GLY A 122 -1.42 -7.21 -14.20
N ALA A 123 -1.65 -6.06 -14.85
CA ALA A 123 -0.60 -5.15 -15.28
C ALA A 123 -0.10 -4.30 -14.09
N GLY A 124 0.63 -4.93 -13.19
CA GLY A 124 1.17 -4.32 -11.99
C GLY A 124 2.31 -5.13 -11.38
N GLY A 125 3.02 -4.51 -10.41
CA GLY A 125 4.13 -5.16 -9.75
C GLY A 125 4.75 -4.33 -8.64
N SER A 126 5.72 -4.90 -7.96
CA SER A 126 6.54 -4.23 -6.94
C SER A 126 7.94 -3.96 -7.49
N ILE A 127 8.39 -2.71 -7.45
CA ILE A 127 9.71 -2.29 -7.96
C ILE A 127 10.82 -3.02 -7.19
N THR A 128 11.75 -3.61 -7.93
CA THR A 128 13.05 -4.06 -7.40
C THR A 128 14.13 -3.06 -7.78
N THR A 129 14.18 -2.64 -9.04
CA THR A 129 15.22 -1.76 -9.58
C THR A 129 14.68 -0.99 -10.77
N VAL A 130 15.10 0.27 -10.90
CA VAL A 130 14.86 1.09 -12.10
C VAL A 130 16.20 1.46 -12.72
N THR A 131 16.32 1.24 -14.03
CA THR A 131 17.46 1.66 -14.83
C THR A 131 17.02 2.75 -15.79
N PHE A 132 17.68 3.90 -15.74
CA PHE A 132 17.43 5.07 -16.57
C PHE A 132 18.19 4.98 -17.90
N ALA A 133 17.79 5.77 -18.89
CA ALA A 133 18.44 5.81 -20.23
C ALA A 133 19.94 6.14 -20.16
N ASN A 134 20.42 6.85 -19.15
CA ASN A 134 21.83 7.17 -18.91
C ASN A 134 22.61 6.04 -18.20
N GLY A 135 21.99 4.88 -17.98
CA GLY A 135 22.58 3.72 -17.31
C GLY A 135 22.57 3.82 -15.77
N LYS A 136 22.13 4.92 -15.18
CA LYS A 136 21.98 5.02 -13.73
C LYS A 136 20.90 4.05 -13.24
N THR A 137 21.17 3.39 -12.11
CA THR A 137 20.26 2.43 -11.50
C THR A 137 19.91 2.87 -10.09
N LEU A 138 18.63 2.76 -9.74
CA LEU A 138 18.13 2.94 -8.38
C LEU A 138 17.33 1.72 -7.97
N GLY A 139 17.65 1.16 -6.82
CA GLY A 139 16.96 0.01 -6.23
C GLY A 139 16.22 0.37 -4.96
N TRP A 140 15.51 -0.60 -4.43
CA TRP A 140 14.95 -0.57 -3.09
C TRP A 140 16.04 -0.99 -2.09
N LEU A 141 16.10 -0.33 -0.92
CA LEU A 141 17.16 -0.44 0.11
C LEU A 141 17.87 -1.80 0.14
N ASN A 142 19.20 -1.77 -0.04
CA ASN A 142 20.18 -2.84 0.24
C ASN A 142 19.91 -4.24 -0.33
N ARG A 143 19.04 -4.41 -1.32
CA ARG A 143 19.12 -5.61 -2.14
C ARG A 143 20.23 -5.38 -3.18
N PRO A 144 21.20 -6.30 -3.30
CA PRO A 144 22.14 -6.25 -4.41
C PRO A 144 21.32 -6.13 -5.69
N THR A 145 21.59 -5.10 -6.48
CA THR A 145 20.97 -4.96 -7.82
C THR A 145 21.34 -6.21 -8.59
N PRO A 146 20.38 -7.02 -9.06
CA PRO A 146 20.70 -8.09 -9.96
C PRO A 146 21.36 -7.48 -11.20
N VAL A 147 22.58 -7.87 -11.47
CA VAL A 147 23.26 -7.47 -12.71
C VAL A 147 22.51 -8.16 -13.85
N PRO A 148 22.07 -7.42 -14.90
CA PRO A 148 21.41 -8.04 -16.04
C PRO A 148 22.25 -9.22 -16.55
N GLY A 149 21.66 -10.45 -16.56
CA GLY A 149 22.33 -11.68 -16.97
C GLY A 149 22.91 -12.55 -15.87
N GLN A 150 22.84 -12.17 -14.59
CA GLN A 150 23.18 -13.09 -13.48
C GLN A 150 21.90 -13.63 -12.82
N ALA A 151 21.74 -14.94 -12.90
CA ALA A 151 20.73 -15.65 -12.13
C ALA A 151 20.98 -15.44 -10.61
N PRO A 152 19.93 -15.36 -9.76
CA PRO A 152 20.11 -15.23 -8.33
C PRO A 152 20.92 -16.41 -7.79
N LYS A 153 22.04 -16.14 -7.11
CA LYS A 153 22.79 -17.15 -6.37
C LYS A 153 22.01 -17.48 -5.10
N GLY A 154 21.46 -18.68 -5.07
CA GLY A 154 21.03 -19.37 -3.87
C GLY A 154 19.58 -19.09 -3.47
N ALA A 155 18.67 -19.99 -3.82
CA ALA A 155 17.54 -20.36 -2.99
C ALA A 155 17.99 -21.48 -2.02
#